data_8484792aa1fa7999f1d71f380030f3e3
#
_entry.id   8484792aa1fa7999f1d71f380030f3e3
#
_cell.length_a   1.000
_cell.length_b   1.000
_cell.length_c   1.000
_cell.angle_alpha   90.00
_cell.angle_beta   90.00
_cell.angle_gamma   90.00
#
_symmetry.space_group_name_H-M   'P 1'
#
loop_
_entity.id
_entity.type
_entity.pdbx_description
1 polymer ?
#
loop_
_entity_poly.entity_id
_entity_poly.type
_entity_poly.pdbx_seq_one_letter_code
_entity_poly.pdbx_strand_id
1 'polypeptide(L)'
;MAAEGKKGGESSASAGPPVRGMAGLFSLRRSRNVIYTLAIFAGLALAIWRANTLYQERRDIIDGAKASALDMARDQVENIDRALDTADLLAEDARVFIGTHGGLDAIPKDQLQTYLAHRTAVTSATDFLMVVDKHGLPVVMSERTSPPRIRLADRAWFKAHANDGRDTYIGSALRSRLGRNVLYTYSKSLLNLDGSFAGVVDVGISAPYVRPLSTRKPGEPLQQLWSGGRRLVISNFMDFDARGDP
;
A
#
# COMPACT_ATOMS: atom_id res chain seq x y z
N MET A 1 -95.50 94.02 23.53
CA MET A 1 -96.42 93.04 24.00
C MET A 1 -95.61 91.72 24.17
N ALA A 2 -95.36 91.39 25.39
CA ALA A 2 -95.55 90.16 26.08
C ALA A 2 -94.91 88.95 25.38
N ALA A 3 -94.32 88.06 25.91
CA ALA A 3 -93.99 87.54 27.26
C ALA A 3 -93.08 86.36 27.03
N GLU A 4 -92.11 86.20 27.84
CA GLU A 4 -91.98 85.20 28.85
C GLU A 4 -91.80 83.69 28.41
N GLY A 5 -90.78 83.06 28.91
CA GLY A 5 -90.75 81.79 29.58
C GLY A 5 -89.54 80.98 29.32
N LYS A 6 -88.60 80.97 30.11
CA LYS A 6 -88.20 80.20 31.28
C LYS A 6 -87.76 78.72 30.97
N LYS A 7 -86.58 78.47 31.41
CA LYS A 7 -86.03 77.30 32.13
C LYS A 7 -85.88 75.91 31.43
N GLY A 8 -84.76 75.40 31.69
CA GLY A 8 -84.53 73.98 31.96
C GLY A 8 -83.19 73.52 31.56
N GLY A 9 -82.26 73.55 32.57
CA GLY A 9 -80.98 72.89 32.42
C GLY A 9 -81.07 71.42 32.61
N GLU A 10 -80.23 70.75 31.97
CA GLU A 10 -79.75 69.49 32.55
C GLU A 10 -78.39 69.12 31.95
N SER A 11 -77.51 68.91 32.86
CA SER A 11 -76.18 68.44 32.78
C SER A 11 -76.23 66.98 32.18
N SER A 12 -75.49 66.70 31.13
CA SER A 12 -75.14 65.35 30.82
C SER A 12 -73.62 65.25 30.70
N ALA A 13 -73.08 64.46 31.63
CA ALA A 13 -71.70 64.09 31.76
C ALA A 13 -71.17 63.42 30.49
N SER A 14 -70.14 63.91 29.89
CA SER A 14 -69.39 63.21 28.84
C SER A 14 -68.63 62.02 29.45
N ALA A 15 -69.06 60.83 29.13
CA ALA A 15 -68.28 59.61 29.37
C ALA A 15 -67.04 59.59 28.43
N GLY A 16 -65.90 59.68 29.05
CA GLY A 16 -64.62 59.55 28.35
C GLY A 16 -64.49 58.14 27.69
N PRO A 17 -63.74 58.01 26.59
CA PRO A 17 -63.55 56.76 25.90
C PRO A 17 -62.84 55.74 26.76
N PRO A 18 -63.18 54.44 26.67
CA PRO A 18 -62.57 53.37 27.47
C PRO A 18 -61.09 53.24 27.11
N VAL A 19 -60.23 53.12 28.12
CA VAL A 19 -58.83 52.87 28.02
C VAL A 19 -58.57 51.51 27.43
N ARG A 20 -58.35 51.44 26.10
CA ARG A 20 -57.92 50.24 25.33
C ARG A 20 -56.39 50.04 25.43
N GLY A 21 -55.81 50.01 26.66
CA GLY A 21 -54.38 50.08 26.84
C GLY A 21 -53.71 48.81 27.34
N MET A 22 -54.44 47.79 27.88
CA MET A 22 -53.78 46.64 28.53
C MET A 22 -53.85 45.31 27.80
N ALA A 23 -54.72 45.10 26.82
CA ALA A 23 -54.80 43.86 26.06
C ALA A 23 -53.69 43.72 24.99
N GLY A 24 -53.14 44.85 24.50
CA GLY A 24 -52.07 44.82 23.47
C GLY A 24 -50.68 44.42 24.00
N LEU A 25 -50.38 44.73 25.26
CA LEU A 25 -49.09 44.41 25.86
C LEU A 25 -48.94 42.93 26.22
N PHE A 26 -50.02 42.22 26.52
CA PHE A 26 -49.99 40.76 26.77
C PHE A 26 -49.85 39.96 25.47
N SER A 27 -50.36 40.40 24.34
CA SER A 27 -50.20 39.76 23.03
C SER A 27 -48.78 39.91 22.49
N LEU A 28 -48.16 41.05 22.69
CA LEU A 28 -46.77 41.32 22.26
C LEU A 28 -45.73 40.49 23.06
N ARG A 29 -45.94 40.24 24.33
CA ARG A 29 -45.09 39.37 25.12
C ARG A 29 -45.20 37.90 24.69
N ARG A 30 -46.37 37.43 24.37
CA ARG A 30 -46.62 36.06 23.92
C ARG A 30 -46.06 35.81 22.55
N SER A 31 -46.19 36.75 21.61
CA SER A 31 -45.61 36.64 20.28
C SER A 31 -44.03 36.69 20.30
N ARG A 32 -43.45 37.47 21.19
CA ARG A 32 -42.01 37.56 21.39
C ARG A 32 -41.43 36.24 21.91
N ASN A 33 -42.08 35.58 22.85
CA ASN A 33 -41.67 34.28 23.36
C ASN A 33 -41.76 33.17 22.31
N VAL A 34 -42.78 33.19 21.46
CA VAL A 34 -42.92 32.26 20.32
C VAL A 34 -41.82 32.46 19.32
N ILE A 35 -41.45 33.69 19.03
CA ILE A 35 -40.31 34.00 18.10
C ILE A 35 -38.99 33.47 18.66
N TYR A 36 -38.73 33.65 19.97
CA TYR A 36 -37.50 33.15 20.60
C TYR A 36 -37.46 31.62 20.65
N THR A 37 -38.57 30.95 20.94
CA THR A 37 -38.62 29.48 20.91
C THR A 37 -38.40 28.93 19.51
N LEU A 38 -39.01 29.52 18.49
CA LEU A 38 -38.77 29.14 17.10
C LEU A 38 -37.31 29.38 16.68
N ALA A 39 -36.69 30.52 17.08
CA ALA A 39 -35.30 30.77 16.80
C ALA A 39 -34.36 29.77 17.47
N ILE A 40 -34.65 29.39 18.73
CA ILE A 40 -33.87 28.37 19.44
C ILE A 40 -34.01 26.98 18.75
N PHE A 41 -35.24 26.60 18.37
CA PHE A 41 -35.48 25.34 17.65
C PHE A 41 -34.78 25.32 16.29
N ALA A 42 -34.82 26.42 15.53
CA ALA A 42 -34.13 26.56 14.28
C ALA A 42 -32.59 26.47 14.47
N GLY A 43 -32.07 27.11 15.49
CA GLY A 43 -30.65 27.03 15.84
C GLY A 43 -30.19 25.65 16.24
N LEU A 44 -31.00 24.94 17.05
CA LEU A 44 -30.74 23.55 17.41
C LEU A 44 -30.80 22.60 16.20
N ALA A 45 -31.82 22.78 15.34
CA ALA A 45 -31.94 21.97 14.13
C ALA A 45 -30.72 22.17 13.19
N LEU A 46 -30.27 23.41 13.04
CA LEU A 46 -29.09 23.75 12.25
C LEU A 46 -27.81 23.17 12.85
N ALA A 47 -27.67 23.22 14.18
CA ALA A 47 -26.53 22.63 14.88
C ALA A 47 -26.48 21.11 14.74
N ILE A 48 -27.64 20.44 14.90
CA ILE A 48 -27.74 18.99 14.70
C ILE A 48 -27.43 18.61 13.24
N TRP A 49 -28.00 19.37 12.28
CA TRP A 49 -27.71 19.12 10.86
C TRP A 49 -26.23 19.29 10.56
N ARG A 50 -25.61 20.35 11.08
CA ARG A 50 -24.16 20.60 10.89
C ARG A 50 -23.29 19.53 11.55
N ALA A 51 -23.65 19.11 12.76
CA ALA A 51 -22.95 18.02 13.45
C ALA A 51 -23.04 16.70 12.66
N ASN A 52 -24.24 16.39 12.15
CA ASN A 52 -24.44 15.18 11.33
C ASN A 52 -23.64 15.22 10.01
N THR A 53 -23.59 16.39 9.34
CA THR A 53 -22.80 16.58 8.11
C THR A 53 -21.32 16.36 8.39
N LEU A 54 -20.77 16.97 9.45
CA LEU A 54 -19.37 16.78 9.85
C LEU A 54 -19.05 15.33 10.19
N TYR A 55 -20.00 14.63 10.81
CA TYR A 55 -19.84 13.21 11.15
C TYR A 55 -19.82 12.31 9.91
N GLN A 56 -20.64 12.63 8.92
CA GLN A 56 -20.64 11.93 7.63
C GLN A 56 -19.37 12.22 6.83
N GLU A 57 -18.97 13.47 6.69
CA GLU A 57 -17.72 13.85 6.01
C GLU A 57 -16.50 13.13 6.60
N ARG A 58 -16.44 13.03 7.93
CA ARG A 58 -15.33 12.31 8.60
C ARG A 58 -15.36 10.80 8.30
N ARG A 59 -16.55 10.18 8.24
CA ARG A 59 -16.68 8.76 7.88
C ARG A 59 -16.26 8.51 6.44
N ASP A 60 -16.73 9.35 5.52
CA ASP A 60 -16.43 9.24 4.10
C ASP A 60 -14.92 9.36 3.84
N ILE A 61 -14.23 10.27 4.54
CA ILE A 61 -12.76 10.41 4.45
C ILE A 61 -12.05 9.14 4.97
N ILE A 62 -12.49 8.59 6.09
CA ILE A 62 -11.89 7.37 6.68
C ILE A 62 -12.15 6.16 5.78
N ASP A 63 -13.35 6.01 5.30
CA ASP A 63 -13.73 4.86 4.47
C ASP A 63 -13.10 4.97 3.08
N GLY A 64 -13.00 6.18 2.52
CA GLY A 64 -12.23 6.46 1.30
C GLY A 64 -10.74 6.15 1.46
N ALA A 65 -10.13 6.55 2.58
CA ALA A 65 -8.74 6.24 2.88
C ALA A 65 -8.48 4.73 3.04
N LYS A 66 -9.42 4.01 3.69
CA LYS A 66 -9.35 2.54 3.81
C LYS A 66 -9.47 1.85 2.46
N ALA A 67 -10.43 2.27 1.63
CA ALA A 67 -10.62 1.71 0.29
C ALA A 67 -9.35 1.93 -0.55
N SER A 68 -8.81 3.16 -0.59
CA SER A 68 -7.58 3.46 -1.30
C SER A 68 -6.38 2.65 -0.79
N ALA A 69 -6.26 2.46 0.53
CA ALA A 69 -5.20 1.64 1.10
C ALA A 69 -5.32 0.15 0.71
N LEU A 70 -6.55 -0.38 0.66
CA LEU A 70 -6.80 -1.76 0.22
C LEU A 70 -6.52 -1.93 -1.27
N ASP A 71 -6.90 -0.99 -2.11
CA ASP A 71 -6.64 -1.02 -3.55
C ASP A 71 -5.12 -0.95 -3.82
N MET A 72 -4.41 -0.02 -3.16
CA MET A 72 -2.95 0.03 -3.23
C MET A 72 -2.28 -1.27 -2.76
N ALA A 73 -2.81 -1.90 -1.71
CA ALA A 73 -2.28 -3.18 -1.24
C ALA A 73 -2.51 -4.31 -2.26
N ARG A 74 -3.67 -4.35 -2.91
CA ARG A 74 -3.96 -5.32 -3.98
C ARG A 74 -3.05 -5.13 -5.19
N ASP A 75 -2.90 -3.89 -5.65
CA ASP A 75 -2.00 -3.56 -6.76
C ASP A 75 -0.55 -3.98 -6.45
N GLN A 76 -0.11 -3.79 -5.20
CA GLN A 76 1.22 -4.20 -4.78
C GLN A 76 1.39 -5.72 -4.78
N VAL A 77 0.39 -6.47 -4.30
CA VAL A 77 0.41 -7.95 -4.34
C VAL A 77 0.49 -8.43 -5.78
N GLU A 78 -0.31 -7.87 -6.67
CA GLU A 78 -0.30 -8.23 -8.10
C GLU A 78 1.04 -7.90 -8.78
N ASN A 79 1.69 -6.80 -8.40
CA ASN A 79 3.03 -6.46 -8.89
C ASN A 79 4.10 -7.45 -8.41
N ILE A 80 4.01 -7.89 -7.14
CA ILE A 80 4.90 -8.91 -6.58
C ILE A 80 4.70 -10.25 -7.29
N ASP A 81 3.46 -10.66 -7.50
CA ASP A 81 3.13 -11.90 -8.21
C ASP A 81 3.72 -11.90 -9.61
N ARG A 82 3.50 -10.83 -10.37
CA ARG A 82 4.07 -10.69 -11.72
C ARG A 82 5.59 -10.69 -11.72
N ALA A 83 6.22 -10.05 -10.73
CA ALA A 83 7.68 -10.06 -10.62
C ALA A 83 8.23 -11.45 -10.32
N LEU A 84 7.56 -12.21 -9.45
CA LEU A 84 7.93 -13.60 -9.13
C LEU A 84 7.70 -14.54 -10.31
N ASP A 85 6.58 -14.42 -11.01
CA ASP A 85 6.28 -15.21 -12.19
C ASP A 85 7.30 -14.94 -13.32
N THR A 86 7.68 -13.67 -13.48
CA THR A 86 8.74 -13.29 -14.42
C THR A 86 10.09 -13.88 -14.02
N ALA A 87 10.43 -13.83 -12.73
CA ALA A 87 11.68 -14.41 -12.24
C ALA A 87 11.70 -15.94 -12.37
N ASP A 88 10.56 -16.61 -12.11
CA ASP A 88 10.41 -18.05 -12.32
C ASP A 88 10.65 -18.42 -13.79
N LEU A 89 9.99 -17.71 -14.70
CA LEU A 89 10.14 -17.93 -16.14
C LEU A 89 11.57 -17.72 -16.61
N LEU A 90 12.24 -16.64 -16.15
CA LEU A 90 13.63 -16.38 -16.51
C LEU A 90 14.60 -17.44 -15.99
N ALA A 91 14.40 -17.88 -14.73
CA ALA A 91 15.23 -18.91 -14.13
C ALA A 91 15.04 -20.26 -14.83
N GLU A 92 13.78 -20.62 -15.14
CA GLU A 92 13.46 -21.86 -15.85
C GLU A 92 14.02 -21.86 -17.28
N ASP A 93 13.86 -20.76 -17.98
CA ASP A 93 14.35 -20.60 -19.34
C ASP A 93 15.89 -20.72 -19.41
N ALA A 94 16.60 -20.11 -18.45
CA ALA A 94 18.05 -20.28 -18.32
C ALA A 94 18.42 -21.74 -17.98
N ARG A 95 17.67 -22.42 -17.10
CA ARG A 95 17.87 -23.82 -16.75
C ARG A 95 17.71 -24.74 -17.96
N VAL A 96 16.64 -24.54 -18.71
CA VAL A 96 16.36 -25.31 -19.94
C VAL A 96 17.46 -25.05 -20.98
N PHE A 97 17.85 -23.79 -21.18
CA PHE A 97 18.93 -23.48 -22.12
C PHE A 97 20.24 -24.19 -21.75
N ILE A 98 20.64 -24.15 -20.48
CA ILE A 98 21.83 -24.84 -19.99
C ILE A 98 21.71 -26.37 -20.19
N GLY A 99 20.57 -26.93 -19.82
CA GLY A 99 20.33 -28.38 -19.94
C GLY A 99 20.39 -28.87 -21.40
N THR A 100 19.79 -28.12 -22.34
CA THR A 100 19.77 -28.50 -23.79
C THR A 100 21.13 -28.39 -24.46
N HIS A 101 22.06 -27.61 -23.87
CA HIS A 101 23.43 -27.48 -24.37
C HIS A 101 24.44 -28.41 -23.67
N GLY A 102 23.96 -29.41 -22.92
CA GLY A 102 24.85 -30.39 -22.29
C GLY A 102 25.36 -30.02 -20.89
N GLY A 103 24.76 -29.00 -20.26
CA GLY A 103 25.10 -28.56 -18.91
C GLY A 103 26.00 -27.34 -18.87
N LEU A 104 26.27 -26.88 -17.64
CA LEU A 104 26.97 -25.62 -17.41
C LEU A 104 28.41 -25.59 -17.96
N ASP A 105 29.10 -26.72 -17.90
CA ASP A 105 30.48 -26.82 -18.33
C ASP A 105 30.64 -26.96 -19.86
N ALA A 106 29.57 -27.30 -20.58
CA ALA A 106 29.59 -27.50 -22.03
C ALA A 106 29.34 -26.21 -22.81
N ILE A 107 28.77 -25.17 -22.18
CA ILE A 107 28.41 -23.93 -22.86
C ILE A 107 29.55 -22.91 -22.77
N PRO A 108 29.96 -22.26 -23.90
CA PRO A 108 30.83 -21.11 -23.86
C PRO A 108 30.22 -19.97 -23.03
N LYS A 109 31.02 -19.41 -22.11
CA LYS A 109 30.51 -18.39 -21.14
C LYS A 109 30.00 -17.12 -21.81
N ASP A 110 30.58 -16.73 -22.92
CA ASP A 110 30.17 -15.60 -23.74
C ASP A 110 28.79 -15.84 -24.40
N GLN A 111 28.55 -17.05 -24.89
CA GLN A 111 27.26 -17.44 -25.44
C GLN A 111 26.18 -17.44 -24.35
N LEU A 112 26.44 -18.04 -23.19
CA LEU A 112 25.52 -18.02 -22.06
C LEU A 112 25.25 -16.60 -21.57
N GLN A 113 26.29 -15.77 -21.46
CA GLN A 113 26.15 -14.36 -21.05
C GLN A 113 25.26 -13.58 -22.03
N THR A 114 25.48 -13.73 -23.33
CA THR A 114 24.68 -13.08 -24.37
C THR A 114 23.21 -13.50 -24.26
N TYR A 115 22.98 -14.78 -24.03
CA TYR A 115 21.63 -15.32 -23.84
C TYR A 115 20.95 -14.70 -22.61
N LEU A 116 21.62 -14.71 -21.44
CA LEU A 116 21.08 -14.15 -20.20
C LEU A 116 20.84 -12.63 -20.32
N ALA A 117 21.75 -11.89 -20.94
CA ALA A 117 21.61 -10.47 -21.16
C ALA A 117 20.40 -10.13 -22.03
N HIS A 118 20.19 -10.91 -23.09
CA HIS A 118 19.01 -10.71 -23.95
C HIS A 118 17.70 -10.97 -23.20
N ARG A 119 17.66 -11.99 -22.33
CA ARG A 119 16.48 -12.36 -21.56
C ARG A 119 16.13 -11.33 -20.48
N THR A 120 17.13 -10.75 -19.83
CA THR A 120 16.90 -9.69 -18.82
C THR A 120 16.59 -8.34 -19.43
N ALA A 121 17.02 -8.04 -20.64
CA ALA A 121 16.77 -6.76 -21.31
C ALA A 121 15.27 -6.49 -21.59
N VAL A 122 14.43 -7.53 -21.64
CA VAL A 122 13.01 -7.39 -21.94
C VAL A 122 12.14 -7.15 -20.70
N THR A 123 12.74 -7.13 -19.50
CA THR A 123 12.00 -6.90 -18.25
C THR A 123 12.69 -5.88 -17.36
N SER A 124 11.88 -4.99 -16.77
CA SER A 124 12.35 -4.00 -15.79
C SER A 124 12.22 -4.47 -14.34
N ALA A 125 11.60 -5.64 -14.11
CA ALA A 125 11.37 -6.18 -12.77
C ALA A 125 12.62 -6.85 -12.17
N THR A 126 13.61 -7.18 -13.01
CA THR A 126 14.82 -7.88 -12.60
C THR A 126 16.05 -7.00 -12.75
N ASP A 127 16.91 -7.00 -11.72
CA ASP A 127 18.20 -6.30 -11.75
C ASP A 127 19.27 -7.11 -12.49
N PHE A 128 19.26 -8.44 -12.31
CA PHE A 128 20.21 -9.34 -12.97
C PHE A 128 19.70 -10.78 -13.02
N LEU A 129 20.29 -11.55 -13.90
CA LEU A 129 20.20 -12.99 -13.97
C LEU A 129 21.62 -13.54 -13.91
N MET A 130 21.88 -14.45 -12.97
CA MET A 130 23.21 -14.96 -12.68
C MET A 130 23.18 -16.49 -12.59
N VAL A 131 24.24 -17.11 -13.07
CA VAL A 131 24.52 -18.52 -12.89
C VAL A 131 25.72 -18.71 -11.97
N VAL A 132 25.54 -19.53 -10.93
CA VAL A 132 26.56 -19.83 -9.92
C VAL A 132 26.86 -21.31 -9.98
N ASP A 133 28.13 -21.70 -9.93
CA ASP A 133 28.56 -23.08 -9.95
C ASP A 133 28.29 -23.81 -8.60
N LYS A 134 28.54 -25.12 -8.56
CA LYS A 134 28.39 -25.95 -7.36
C LYS A 134 29.26 -25.53 -6.17
N HIS A 135 30.29 -24.68 -6.40
CA HIS A 135 31.18 -24.16 -5.37
C HIS A 135 30.73 -22.78 -4.85
N GLY A 136 29.64 -22.23 -5.40
CA GLY A 136 29.13 -20.92 -5.05
C GLY A 136 29.89 -19.76 -5.71
N LEU A 137 30.57 -20.01 -6.84
CA LEU A 137 31.25 -18.97 -7.61
C LEU A 137 30.38 -18.55 -8.81
N PRO A 138 30.16 -17.23 -9.01
CA PRO A 138 29.50 -16.74 -10.20
C PRO A 138 30.27 -17.12 -11.48
N VAL A 139 29.60 -17.80 -12.40
CA VAL A 139 30.15 -18.24 -13.68
C VAL A 139 29.85 -17.22 -14.77
N VAL A 140 28.57 -16.76 -14.79
CA VAL A 140 28.06 -15.83 -15.79
C VAL A 140 27.01 -14.90 -15.14
N MET A 141 26.96 -13.65 -15.59
CA MET A 141 25.95 -12.68 -15.23
C MET A 141 25.41 -11.95 -16.46
N SER A 142 24.14 -11.63 -16.49
CA SER A 142 23.51 -10.88 -17.58
C SER A 142 24.13 -9.51 -17.80
N GLU A 143 24.51 -8.82 -16.73
CA GLU A 143 25.04 -7.44 -16.79
C GLU A 143 26.52 -7.34 -17.12
N ARG A 144 27.30 -8.43 -16.98
CA ARG A 144 28.76 -8.38 -17.04
C ARG A 144 29.34 -9.63 -17.70
N THR A 145 30.24 -9.40 -18.63
CA THR A 145 31.01 -10.47 -19.32
C THR A 145 31.94 -11.22 -18.34
N SER A 146 32.45 -10.55 -17.32
CA SER A 146 33.29 -11.15 -16.28
C SER A 146 32.68 -10.92 -14.91
N PRO A 147 32.02 -11.90 -14.32
CA PRO A 147 31.45 -11.77 -12.99
C PRO A 147 32.59 -11.64 -11.95
N PRO A 148 32.35 -10.89 -10.85
CA PRO A 148 33.34 -10.77 -9.80
C PRO A 148 33.56 -12.12 -9.10
N ARG A 149 34.81 -12.42 -8.73
CA ARG A 149 35.18 -13.65 -8.01
C ARG A 149 34.81 -13.55 -6.53
N ILE A 150 33.52 -13.56 -6.23
CA ILE A 150 33.00 -13.58 -4.87
C ILE A 150 32.36 -14.94 -4.60
N ARG A 151 32.63 -15.49 -3.43
CA ARG A 151 31.98 -16.74 -3.01
C ARG A 151 30.61 -16.42 -2.44
N LEU A 152 29.58 -17.10 -2.94
CA LEU A 152 28.19 -16.97 -2.54
C LEU A 152 27.64 -18.23 -1.85
N ALA A 153 28.52 -19.21 -1.58
CA ALA A 153 28.13 -20.48 -0.95
C ALA A 153 27.60 -20.33 0.49
N ASP A 154 27.86 -19.21 1.13
CA ASP A 154 27.35 -18.88 2.48
C ASP A 154 25.93 -18.30 2.44
N ARG A 155 25.43 -17.90 1.30
CA ARG A 155 24.09 -17.31 1.13
C ARG A 155 22.99 -18.35 1.39
N ALA A 156 21.92 -17.89 2.04
CA ALA A 156 20.77 -18.74 2.39
C ALA A 156 20.15 -19.42 1.17
N TRP A 157 19.98 -18.70 0.07
CA TRP A 157 19.45 -19.25 -1.17
C TRP A 157 20.35 -20.35 -1.75
N PHE A 158 21.69 -20.19 -1.72
CA PHE A 158 22.61 -21.21 -2.20
C PHE A 158 22.56 -22.48 -1.32
N LYS A 159 22.56 -22.31 0.00
CA LYS A 159 22.47 -23.43 0.95
C LYS A 159 21.17 -24.20 0.81
N ALA A 160 20.06 -23.51 0.54
CA ALA A 160 18.76 -24.14 0.33
C ALA A 160 18.77 -25.14 -0.86
N HIS A 161 19.52 -24.84 -1.91
CA HIS A 161 19.70 -25.76 -3.03
C HIS A 161 20.75 -26.82 -2.78
N ALA A 162 21.95 -26.41 -2.34
CA ALA A 162 23.10 -27.29 -2.20
C ALA A 162 22.97 -28.29 -1.04
N ASN A 163 22.38 -27.88 0.09
CA ASN A 163 22.28 -28.69 1.30
C ASN A 163 20.92 -29.31 1.49
N ASP A 164 19.84 -28.55 1.20
CA ASP A 164 18.47 -28.99 1.47
C ASP A 164 17.79 -29.58 0.22
N GLY A 165 18.46 -29.56 -0.94
CA GLY A 165 17.94 -30.12 -2.19
C GLY A 165 16.70 -29.42 -2.73
N ARG A 166 16.46 -28.16 -2.38
CA ARG A 166 15.30 -27.41 -2.87
C ARG A 166 15.45 -27.09 -4.35
N ASP A 167 14.41 -27.32 -5.11
CA ASP A 167 14.38 -26.93 -6.53
C ASP A 167 14.25 -25.44 -6.70
N THR A 168 13.40 -24.79 -5.88
CA THR A 168 13.13 -23.35 -5.93
C THR A 168 13.30 -22.73 -4.55
N TYR A 169 13.85 -21.52 -4.50
CA TYR A 169 13.98 -20.73 -3.28
C TYR A 169 13.66 -19.26 -3.54
N ILE A 170 12.82 -18.66 -2.69
CA ILE A 170 12.51 -17.23 -2.68
C ILE A 170 13.15 -16.65 -1.43
N GLY A 171 14.14 -15.78 -1.62
CA GLY A 171 14.87 -15.14 -0.54
C GLY A 171 14.18 -13.90 0.00
N SER A 172 14.47 -13.57 1.26
CA SER A 172 14.14 -12.27 1.83
C SER A 172 14.98 -11.16 1.19
N ALA A 173 14.61 -9.89 1.47
CA ALA A 173 15.40 -8.75 1.03
C ALA A 173 16.84 -8.88 1.52
N LEU A 174 17.79 -8.73 0.62
CA LEU A 174 19.20 -8.78 0.95
C LEU A 174 19.98 -7.66 0.22
N ARG A 175 21.09 -7.27 0.83
CA ARG A 175 22.02 -6.36 0.16
C ARG A 175 22.87 -7.15 -0.81
N SER A 176 22.85 -6.75 -2.08
CA SER A 176 23.67 -7.36 -3.09
C SER A 176 25.17 -7.18 -2.77
N ARG A 177 25.95 -8.26 -2.80
CA ARG A 177 27.43 -8.19 -2.78
C ARG A 177 27.99 -7.77 -4.14
N LEU A 178 27.16 -7.80 -5.18
CA LEU A 178 27.52 -7.47 -6.56
C LEU A 178 27.27 -5.99 -6.88
N GLY A 179 26.48 -5.31 -6.05
CA GLY A 179 26.11 -3.90 -6.18
C GLY A 179 25.69 -3.30 -4.84
N ARG A 180 25.21 -2.03 -4.88
CA ARG A 180 24.74 -1.33 -3.66
C ARG A 180 23.25 -1.49 -3.42
N ASN A 181 22.53 -2.18 -4.29
CA ASN A 181 21.08 -2.27 -4.25
C ASN A 181 20.63 -3.32 -3.27
N VAL A 182 19.49 -3.05 -2.64
CA VAL A 182 18.71 -4.07 -1.94
C VAL A 182 17.82 -4.75 -2.96
N LEU A 183 17.77 -6.07 -2.93
CA LEU A 183 17.00 -6.86 -3.87
C LEU A 183 16.43 -8.09 -3.16
N TYR A 184 15.47 -8.70 -3.80
CA TYR A 184 14.97 -10.03 -3.44
C TYR A 184 15.53 -11.03 -4.43
N THR A 185 15.76 -12.25 -3.97
CA THR A 185 16.29 -13.30 -4.82
C THR A 185 15.22 -14.35 -5.11
N TYR A 186 15.15 -14.76 -6.36
CA TYR A 186 14.44 -15.95 -6.80
C TYR A 186 15.45 -16.88 -7.43
N SER A 187 15.56 -18.10 -6.95
CA SER A 187 16.59 -19.01 -7.44
C SER A 187 16.08 -20.41 -7.69
N LYS A 188 16.67 -21.07 -8.68
CA LYS A 188 16.43 -22.48 -9.03
C LYS A 188 17.71 -23.27 -9.05
N SER A 189 17.63 -24.54 -8.63
CA SER A 189 18.74 -25.47 -8.70
C SER A 189 19.08 -25.83 -10.15
N LEU A 190 20.36 -25.93 -10.45
CA LEU A 190 20.87 -26.54 -11.66
C LEU A 190 21.34 -27.96 -11.34
N LEU A 191 20.90 -28.92 -12.15
CA LEU A 191 21.33 -30.30 -12.05
C LEU A 191 22.09 -30.70 -13.32
N ASN A 192 23.08 -31.55 -13.16
CA ASN A 192 23.71 -32.25 -14.25
C ASN A 192 22.78 -33.32 -14.85
N LEU A 193 23.15 -33.91 -15.98
CA LEU A 193 22.38 -34.95 -16.63
C LEU A 193 22.24 -36.22 -15.76
N ASP A 194 23.15 -36.44 -14.82
CA ASP A 194 23.10 -37.54 -13.84
C ASP A 194 22.28 -37.22 -12.60
N GLY A 195 21.65 -36.02 -12.54
CA GLY A 195 20.87 -35.56 -11.42
C GLY A 195 21.68 -34.94 -10.27
N SER A 196 23.01 -34.90 -10.37
CA SER A 196 23.85 -34.27 -9.34
C SER A 196 23.74 -32.74 -9.40
N PHE A 197 23.96 -32.06 -8.25
CA PHE A 197 23.92 -30.61 -8.14
C PHE A 197 25.06 -29.96 -8.95
N ALA A 198 24.69 -29.14 -9.91
CA ALA A 198 25.61 -28.43 -10.80
C ALA A 198 25.81 -26.95 -10.39
N GLY A 199 24.81 -26.37 -9.71
CA GLY A 199 24.84 -24.97 -9.35
C GLY A 199 23.45 -24.37 -9.17
N VAL A 200 23.35 -23.06 -9.31
CA VAL A 200 22.11 -22.31 -9.09
C VAL A 200 21.97 -21.23 -10.16
N VAL A 201 20.74 -21.06 -10.68
CA VAL A 201 20.32 -19.86 -11.40
C VAL A 201 19.70 -18.92 -10.38
N ASP A 202 20.19 -17.71 -10.26
CA ASP A 202 19.72 -16.68 -9.32
C ASP A 202 19.26 -15.45 -10.08
N VAL A 203 18.03 -15.03 -9.79
CA VAL A 203 17.38 -13.84 -10.36
C VAL A 203 17.23 -12.80 -9.27
N GLY A 204 17.88 -11.66 -9.47
CA GLY A 204 17.72 -10.51 -8.59
C GLY A 204 16.48 -9.71 -8.98
N ILE A 205 15.49 -9.67 -8.10
CA ILE A 205 14.27 -8.87 -8.28
C ILE A 205 14.48 -7.51 -7.66
N SER A 206 14.24 -6.47 -8.45
CA SER A 206 14.44 -5.08 -8.04
C SER A 206 13.54 -4.68 -6.88
N ALA A 207 14.11 -4.10 -5.82
CA ALA A 207 13.37 -3.71 -4.61
C ALA A 207 12.17 -2.77 -4.87
N PRO A 208 12.19 -1.82 -5.82
CA PRO A 208 11.02 -1.00 -6.14
C PRO A 208 9.76 -1.78 -6.49
N TYR A 209 9.89 -2.96 -7.09
CA TYR A 209 8.75 -3.81 -7.45
C TYR A 209 8.17 -4.60 -6.27
N VAL A 210 8.95 -4.78 -5.20
CA VAL A 210 8.57 -5.59 -4.03
C VAL A 210 8.47 -4.73 -2.76
N ARG A 211 8.67 -3.41 -2.86
CA ARG A 211 8.68 -2.52 -1.70
C ARG A 211 7.30 -2.50 -1.03
N PRO A 212 7.18 -2.86 0.26
CA PRO A 212 5.91 -2.74 0.98
C PRO A 212 5.48 -1.27 1.09
N LEU A 213 4.16 -1.04 0.97
CA LEU A 213 3.53 0.30 1.05
C LEU A 213 3.63 0.97 2.42
N SER A 214 4.11 0.26 3.43
CA SER A 214 4.24 0.81 4.78
C SER A 214 5.69 1.11 5.12
N THR A 215 5.98 2.38 5.37
CA THR A 215 7.08 2.81 6.23
C THR A 215 6.77 2.36 7.66
N ARG A 216 7.08 1.12 7.98
CA ARG A 216 6.87 0.56 9.32
C ARG A 216 7.88 1.11 10.30
N LYS A 217 7.41 1.34 11.53
CA LYS A 217 8.29 1.69 12.66
C LYS A 217 9.09 0.46 13.09
N PRO A 218 10.35 0.64 13.55
CA PRO A 218 11.14 -0.46 14.11
C PRO A 218 10.39 -1.16 15.25
N GLY A 219 10.34 -2.49 15.22
CA GLY A 219 9.71 -3.30 16.28
C GLY A 219 8.34 -3.88 15.99
N GLU A 220 7.73 -3.61 14.83
CA GLU A 220 6.47 -4.24 14.45
C GLU A 220 6.67 -5.65 13.84
N PRO A 221 5.80 -6.64 14.15
CA PRO A 221 5.98 -8.00 13.67
C PRO A 221 5.90 -8.11 12.14
N LEU A 222 6.60 -9.09 11.59
CA LEU A 222 6.66 -9.40 10.16
C LEU A 222 5.26 -9.57 9.56
N GLN A 223 4.97 -8.91 8.46
CA GLN A 223 3.79 -9.22 7.66
C GLN A 223 4.08 -10.40 6.75
N GLN A 224 3.23 -11.42 6.84
CA GLN A 224 3.23 -12.54 5.92
C GLN A 224 2.29 -12.17 4.76
N LEU A 225 2.83 -11.99 3.58
CA LEU A 225 2.03 -11.88 2.36
C LEU A 225 1.84 -13.28 1.75
N TRP A 226 0.60 -13.59 1.39
CA TRP A 226 0.26 -14.77 0.61
C TRP A 226 0.10 -14.35 -0.84
N SER A 227 0.94 -14.87 -1.70
CA SER A 227 0.91 -14.62 -3.12
C SER A 227 0.84 -15.96 -3.86
N GLY A 228 -0.19 -16.16 -4.69
CA GLY A 228 -0.33 -17.37 -5.52
C GLY A 228 -0.24 -18.69 -4.77
N GLY A 229 -0.71 -18.77 -3.50
CA GLY A 229 -0.57 -19.96 -2.65
C GLY A 229 0.83 -20.15 -2.04
N ARG A 230 1.76 -19.24 -2.25
CA ARG A 230 3.12 -19.22 -1.68
C ARG A 230 3.20 -18.26 -0.50
N ARG A 231 3.86 -18.67 0.57
CA ARG A 231 4.10 -17.84 1.75
C ARG A 231 5.35 -16.98 1.54
N LEU A 232 5.16 -15.68 1.33
CA LEU A 232 6.24 -14.71 1.32
C LEU A 232 6.41 -14.12 2.73
N VAL A 233 7.60 -14.25 3.29
CA VAL A 233 7.99 -13.56 4.53
C VAL A 233 8.77 -12.32 4.11
N ILE A 234 8.13 -11.15 4.18
CA ILE A 234 8.82 -9.88 3.94
C ILE A 234 9.41 -9.44 5.28
N SER A 235 10.71 -9.63 5.46
CA SER A 235 11.43 -9.13 6.63
C SER A 235 11.60 -7.61 6.58
N ASN A 236 11.64 -7.01 7.76
CA ASN A 236 11.85 -5.56 7.91
C ASN A 236 13.21 -5.15 7.33
N PHE A 237 13.25 -4.09 6.56
CA PHE A 237 14.37 -3.62 5.73
C PHE A 237 15.63 -3.17 6.50
N MET A 238 15.64 -3.24 7.84
CA MET A 238 16.65 -2.55 8.67
C MET A 238 17.62 -3.42 9.44
N ASP A 239 17.50 -4.76 9.40
CA ASP A 239 18.43 -5.64 10.10
C ASP A 239 19.34 -6.39 9.13
N PHE A 240 20.18 -5.65 8.42
CA PHE A 240 21.30 -6.25 7.71
C PHE A 240 22.56 -6.11 8.56
N ASP A 241 23.21 -7.24 8.84
CA ASP A 241 24.54 -7.23 9.44
C ASP A 241 25.57 -6.59 8.50
N ALA A 242 26.78 -6.36 8.98
CA ALA A 242 27.88 -5.77 8.18
C ALA A 242 28.24 -6.60 6.93
N ARG A 243 27.74 -7.84 6.82
CA ARG A 243 27.93 -8.75 5.70
C ARG A 243 26.75 -8.72 4.72
N GLY A 244 25.66 -8.02 5.05
CA GLY A 244 24.48 -7.88 4.24
C GLY A 244 23.51 -9.06 4.33
N ASP A 245 23.60 -9.85 5.39
CA ASP A 245 22.66 -10.91 5.74
C ASP A 245 21.65 -10.41 6.79
N PRO A 246 20.36 -10.85 6.74
CA PRO A 246 19.34 -10.46 7.72
C PRO A 246 19.64 -11.03 9.11
#